data_7f95213cd780ab8d4d351f5db122223f
#
_entry.id   7f95213cd780ab8d4d351f5db122223f
#
_cell.length_a   1.000
_cell.length_b   1.000
_cell.length_c   1.000
_cell.angle_alpha   90.00
_cell.angle_beta   90.00
_cell.angle_gamma   90.00
#
_symmetry.space_group_name_H-M   'P 1'
#
loop_
_entity.id
_entity.type
_entity.pdbx_description
1 polymer ?
#
loop_
_entity_poly.entity_id
_entity_poly.type
_entity_poly.pdbx_seq_one_letter_code
_entity_poly.pdbx_strand_id
1 'polypeptide(L)'
;MEQIERSKRYLNRIEKIYSGIFSSSGHDKEDYDDDVVSFFIHCYHIRDWIIELNTLNIKSVQVDIFINKHQQLKICADLANGSKHCKLKRSLRTGRQPHIAAKQKETSTWYSGTGGGEVMTCKYTILCDGKLYDALQLARECIQLWDLYISELSALKKTEIDRVSDNK
;
A
#
# COMPACT_ATOMS: atom_id res chain seq x y z
N MET A 1 -7.90 3.69 12.84
CA MET A 1 -6.49 3.39 13.21
C MET A 1 -5.58 4.29 12.37
N GLU A 2 -4.71 5.05 13.02
CA GLU A 2 -3.89 6.07 12.34
C GLU A 2 -3.04 5.51 11.18
N GLN A 3 -2.48 4.33 11.33
CA GLN A 3 -1.62 3.74 10.31
C GLN A 3 -2.34 3.44 8.99
N ILE A 4 -3.61 3.01 9.04
CA ILE A 4 -4.38 2.80 7.81
C ILE A 4 -4.70 4.13 7.11
N GLU A 5 -4.99 5.18 7.89
CA GLU A 5 -5.22 6.51 7.32
C GLU A 5 -3.96 7.09 6.69
N ARG A 6 -2.79 6.80 7.27
CA ARG A 6 -1.50 7.15 6.68
C ARG A 6 -1.30 6.44 5.34
N SER A 7 -1.56 5.15 5.29
CA SER A 7 -1.47 4.36 4.05
C SER A 7 -2.44 4.87 2.98
N LYS A 8 -3.68 5.23 3.36
CA LYS A 8 -4.66 5.83 2.45
C LYS A 8 -4.20 7.19 1.90
N ARG A 9 -3.48 8.00 2.69
CA ARG A 9 -2.89 9.26 2.19
C ARG A 9 -1.84 9.02 1.11
N TYR A 10 -0.98 8.00 1.26
CA TYR A 10 -0.02 7.62 0.22
C TYR A 10 -0.71 7.03 -1.02
N LEU A 11 -1.76 6.21 -0.84
CA LEU A 11 -2.59 5.73 -1.95
C LEU A 11 -3.14 6.91 -2.77
N ASN A 12 -3.70 7.92 -2.11
CA ASN A 12 -4.21 9.12 -2.78
C ASN A 12 -3.12 9.90 -3.56
N ARG A 13 -1.87 9.91 -3.08
CA ARG A 13 -0.75 10.49 -3.83
C ARG A 13 -0.47 9.69 -5.10
N ILE A 14 -0.42 8.36 -5.01
CA ILE A 14 -0.25 7.49 -6.18
C ILE A 14 -1.40 7.69 -7.18
N GLU A 15 -2.64 7.81 -6.71
CA GLU A 15 -3.81 8.07 -7.57
C GLU A 15 -3.67 9.39 -8.33
N LYS A 16 -3.18 10.45 -7.68
CA LYS A 16 -2.92 11.74 -8.33
C LYS A 16 -1.86 11.62 -9.41
N ILE A 17 -0.76 10.89 -9.15
CA ILE A 17 0.30 10.66 -10.13
C ILE A 17 -0.23 9.92 -11.36
N TYR A 18 -1.09 8.93 -11.16
CA TYR A 18 -1.72 8.17 -12.26
C TYR A 18 -2.77 8.98 -13.02
N SER A 19 -3.47 9.89 -12.35
CA SER A 19 -4.51 10.74 -12.94
C SER A 19 -3.95 11.96 -13.67
N GLY A 20 -2.74 12.35 -13.34
CA GLY A 20 -2.06 13.50 -13.91
C GLY A 20 -1.85 14.65 -12.93
N ILE A 21 -0.64 15.15 -12.92
CA ILE A 21 -0.20 16.30 -12.12
C ILE A 21 0.02 17.47 -13.05
N PHE A 22 -0.59 18.60 -12.70
CA PHE A 22 -0.37 19.85 -13.42
C PHE A 22 0.95 20.46 -12.98
N SER A 23 1.86 20.68 -13.93
CA SER A 23 3.07 21.48 -13.73
C SER A 23 2.89 22.83 -14.38
N SER A 24 2.92 23.89 -13.58
CA SER A 24 2.88 25.28 -14.06
C SER A 24 4.27 25.83 -14.39
N SER A 25 5.30 25.14 -13.99
CA SER A 25 6.71 25.52 -14.25
C SER A 25 7.56 24.25 -14.27
N GLY A 26 8.24 23.96 -15.37
CA GLY A 26 9.00 22.75 -15.65
C GLY A 26 10.08 22.33 -14.62
N HIS A 27 9.82 22.53 -13.33
CA HIS A 27 10.71 22.23 -12.23
C HIS A 27 10.34 21.00 -11.40
N ASP A 28 9.14 20.44 -11.55
CA ASP A 28 8.72 19.29 -10.74
C ASP A 28 9.15 17.98 -11.41
N LYS A 29 10.45 17.75 -11.41
CA LYS A 29 11.00 16.39 -11.57
C LYS A 29 11.02 15.68 -10.23
N GLU A 30 9.92 15.79 -9.46
CA GLU A 30 9.79 15.00 -8.24
C GLU A 30 9.86 13.52 -8.61
N ASP A 31 10.67 12.80 -7.87
CA ASP A 31 10.76 11.35 -8.02
C ASP A 31 9.63 10.72 -7.17
N TYR A 32 8.51 10.43 -7.82
CA TYR A 32 7.35 9.81 -7.19
C TYR A 32 7.57 8.35 -6.77
N ASP A 33 8.77 7.81 -6.98
CA ASP A 33 9.14 6.48 -6.53
C ASP A 33 9.01 6.35 -5.02
N ASP A 34 9.41 7.41 -4.31
CA ASP A 34 9.36 7.43 -2.86
C ASP A 34 7.92 7.35 -2.33
N ASP A 35 6.96 7.94 -3.02
CA ASP A 35 5.54 7.82 -2.63
C ASP A 35 5.03 6.37 -2.81
N VAL A 36 5.42 5.70 -3.91
CA VAL A 36 5.06 4.30 -4.15
C VAL A 36 5.70 3.38 -3.12
N VAL A 37 7.01 3.54 -2.87
CA VAL A 37 7.75 2.74 -1.88
C VAL A 37 7.20 2.99 -0.47
N SER A 38 6.97 4.26 -0.10
CA SER A 38 6.42 4.65 1.19
C SER A 38 5.02 4.08 1.43
N PHE A 39 4.19 4.02 0.38
CA PHE A 39 2.90 3.35 0.48
C PHE A 39 3.06 1.92 0.97
N PHE A 40 3.88 1.10 0.31
CA PHE A 40 4.04 -0.30 0.69
C PHE A 40 4.66 -0.47 2.08
N ILE A 41 5.60 0.39 2.46
CA ILE A 41 6.16 0.41 3.83
C ILE A 41 5.06 0.67 4.86
N HIS A 42 4.28 1.74 4.68
CA HIS A 42 3.23 2.10 5.62
C HIS A 42 2.08 1.10 5.63
N CYS A 43 1.73 0.54 4.49
CA CYS A 43 0.70 -0.48 4.35
C CYS A 43 1.10 -1.78 5.08
N TYR A 44 2.35 -2.22 4.98
CA TYR A 44 2.83 -3.39 5.72
C TYR A 44 2.88 -3.13 7.24
N HIS A 45 3.21 -1.94 7.69
CA HIS A 45 3.21 -1.58 9.11
C HIS A 45 1.82 -1.60 9.77
N ILE A 46 0.71 -1.66 9.01
CA ILE A 46 -0.63 -1.90 9.56
C ILE A 46 -0.64 -3.19 10.41
N ARG A 47 0.11 -4.21 9.98
CA ARG A 47 0.34 -5.44 10.74
C ARG A 47 0.81 -5.18 12.17
N ASP A 48 1.84 -4.37 12.33
CA ASP A 48 2.44 -4.12 13.64
C ASP A 48 1.48 -3.32 14.54
N TRP A 49 0.75 -2.38 13.95
CA TRP A 49 -0.28 -1.62 14.68
C TRP A 49 -1.45 -2.49 15.15
N ILE A 50 -1.88 -3.49 14.36
CA ILE A 50 -2.91 -4.44 14.77
C ILE A 50 -2.43 -5.27 15.96
N ILE A 51 -1.17 -5.70 15.96
CA ILE A 51 -0.57 -6.49 17.02
C ILE A 51 -0.40 -5.65 18.30
N GLU A 52 0.09 -4.42 18.19
CA GLU A 52 0.34 -3.54 19.35
C GLU A 52 -0.95 -3.00 19.99
N LEU A 53 -1.93 -2.61 19.18
CA LEU A 53 -3.23 -2.11 19.67
C LEU A 53 -4.12 -3.21 20.26
N ASN A 54 -3.78 -4.40 20.13
CA ASN A 54 -4.25 -5.71 20.55
C ASN A 54 -5.39 -5.75 21.61
N THR A 55 -6.55 -5.24 21.25
CA THR A 55 -7.72 -5.27 22.11
C THR A 55 -8.41 -6.64 22.19
N LEU A 56 -7.95 -7.62 21.37
CA LEU A 56 -8.54 -8.97 21.21
C LEU A 56 -7.53 -10.09 21.45
N ASN A 57 -6.39 -9.82 22.09
CA ASN A 57 -5.30 -10.80 22.26
C ASN A 57 -4.86 -11.50 20.94
N ILE A 58 -4.89 -10.76 19.82
CA ILE A 58 -4.50 -11.27 18.51
C ILE A 58 -3.01 -11.55 18.51
N LYS A 59 -2.64 -12.80 18.24
CA LYS A 59 -1.22 -13.18 18.12
C LYS A 59 -0.68 -12.77 16.75
N SER A 60 0.57 -12.37 16.69
CA SER A 60 1.24 -12.02 15.43
C SER A 60 1.09 -13.09 14.35
N VAL A 61 1.08 -14.37 14.73
CA VAL A 61 0.89 -15.50 13.82
C VAL A 61 -0.46 -15.45 13.09
N GLN A 62 -1.52 -14.94 13.72
CA GLN A 62 -2.85 -14.85 13.09
C GLN A 62 -2.86 -13.78 11.99
N VAL A 63 -2.22 -12.64 12.24
CA VAL A 63 -2.05 -11.58 11.23
C VAL A 63 -1.16 -12.08 10.08
N ASP A 64 -0.09 -12.82 10.40
CA ASP A 64 0.80 -13.41 9.38
C ASP A 64 0.09 -14.48 8.53
N ILE A 65 -0.81 -15.27 9.11
CA ILE A 65 -1.66 -16.20 8.35
C ILE A 65 -2.54 -15.44 7.37
N PHE A 66 -3.16 -14.33 7.79
CA PHE A 66 -3.96 -13.49 6.90
C PHE A 66 -3.11 -12.93 5.75
N ILE A 67 -1.93 -12.36 6.03
CA ILE A 67 -1.02 -11.86 5.00
C ILE A 67 -0.65 -12.97 4.02
N ASN A 68 -0.33 -14.17 4.53
CA ASN A 68 0.12 -15.29 3.69
C ASN A 68 -0.98 -15.89 2.80
N LYS A 69 -2.25 -15.66 3.12
CA LYS A 69 -3.38 -16.07 2.27
C LYS A 69 -3.55 -15.17 1.04
N HIS A 70 -3.05 -13.93 1.07
CA HIS A 70 -3.29 -12.93 0.03
C HIS A 70 -1.99 -12.56 -0.68
N GLN A 71 -1.92 -12.83 -1.99
CA GLN A 71 -0.72 -12.55 -2.79
C GLN A 71 -0.33 -11.07 -2.74
N GLN A 72 -1.30 -10.18 -2.74
CA GLN A 72 -1.10 -8.73 -2.68
C GLN A 72 -0.37 -8.30 -1.41
N LEU A 73 -0.79 -8.84 -0.26
CA LEU A 73 -0.16 -8.54 1.03
C LEU A 73 1.21 -9.19 1.18
N LYS A 74 1.45 -10.36 0.54
CA LYS A 74 2.80 -10.93 0.47
C LYS A 74 3.75 -10.06 -0.32
N ILE A 75 3.32 -9.56 -1.49
CA ILE A 75 4.10 -8.64 -2.32
C ILE A 75 4.37 -7.34 -1.54
N CYS A 76 3.35 -6.77 -0.91
CA CYS A 76 3.46 -5.58 -0.06
C CYS A 76 4.52 -5.76 1.04
N ALA A 77 4.48 -6.88 1.76
CA ALA A 77 5.43 -7.20 2.83
C ALA A 77 6.88 -7.31 2.32
N ASP A 78 7.09 -7.97 1.18
CA ASP A 78 8.41 -8.17 0.62
C ASP A 78 8.97 -6.88 0.00
N LEU A 79 8.13 -6.03 -0.62
CA LEU A 79 8.51 -4.68 -1.07
C LEU A 79 8.96 -3.81 0.12
N ALA A 80 8.16 -3.77 1.19
CA ALA A 80 8.45 -3.00 2.39
C ALA A 80 9.76 -3.45 3.06
N ASN A 81 9.98 -4.76 3.15
CA ASN A 81 11.21 -5.30 3.72
C ASN A 81 12.42 -5.06 2.80
N GLY A 82 12.24 -5.18 1.49
CA GLY A 82 13.30 -4.94 0.50
C GLY A 82 13.80 -3.50 0.48
N SER A 83 12.92 -2.53 0.72
CA SER A 83 13.29 -1.12 0.79
C SER A 83 14.13 -0.75 2.03
N LYS A 84 14.00 -1.52 3.13
CA LYS A 84 14.74 -1.30 4.38
C LYS A 84 16.12 -1.95 4.40
N HIS A 85 16.33 -2.98 3.60
CA HIS A 85 17.52 -3.82 3.70
C HIS A 85 18.15 -4.01 2.32
N CYS A 86 19.40 -3.62 2.16
CA CYS A 86 20.18 -3.87 0.94
C CYS A 86 20.26 -5.37 0.58
N LYS A 87 20.22 -6.25 1.58
CA LYS A 87 20.10 -7.71 1.43
C LYS A 87 19.15 -8.26 2.48
N LEU A 88 18.08 -8.89 2.05
CA LEU A 88 17.17 -9.59 2.97
C LEU A 88 17.83 -10.86 3.51
N LYS A 89 17.89 -10.97 4.85
CA LYS A 89 18.39 -12.17 5.55
C LYS A 89 17.28 -13.21 5.81
N ARG A 90 16.01 -12.86 5.56
CA ARG A 90 14.85 -13.73 5.78
C ARG A 90 14.33 -14.26 4.45
N SER A 91 13.66 -15.40 4.50
CA SER A 91 12.93 -15.93 3.34
C SER A 91 11.82 -14.97 2.93
N LEU A 92 11.71 -14.75 1.64
CA LEU A 92 10.65 -13.93 1.03
C LEU A 92 9.31 -14.68 1.08
N ARG A 93 8.22 -13.96 1.29
CA ARG A 93 6.85 -14.53 1.24
C ARG A 93 6.44 -14.89 -0.18
N THR A 94 7.02 -14.23 -1.17
CA THR A 94 6.73 -14.40 -2.60
C THR A 94 7.75 -15.28 -3.33
N GLY A 95 8.79 -15.74 -2.64
CA GLY A 95 9.87 -16.56 -3.24
C GLY A 95 10.98 -15.74 -3.91
N ARG A 96 10.67 -14.66 -4.63
CA ARG A 96 11.64 -13.74 -5.24
C ARG A 96 11.35 -12.31 -4.81
N GLN A 97 12.40 -11.49 -4.66
CA GLN A 97 12.26 -10.08 -4.27
C GLN A 97 11.44 -9.30 -5.30
N PRO A 98 10.25 -8.79 -4.95
CA PRO A 98 9.51 -7.91 -5.83
C PRO A 98 10.20 -6.54 -5.90
N HIS A 99 10.12 -5.90 -7.07
CA HIS A 99 10.69 -4.58 -7.29
C HIS A 99 9.92 -3.81 -8.36
N ILE A 100 10.09 -2.50 -8.39
CA ILE A 100 9.58 -1.64 -9.47
C ILE A 100 10.41 -1.95 -10.71
N ALA A 101 9.79 -2.60 -11.71
CA ALA A 101 10.45 -3.03 -12.92
C ALA A 101 10.36 -2.01 -14.05
N ALA A 102 9.32 -1.18 -14.05
CA ALA A 102 9.12 -0.16 -15.07
C ALA A 102 8.36 1.06 -14.54
N LYS A 103 8.65 2.21 -15.14
CA LYS A 103 7.95 3.48 -14.97
C LYS A 103 7.56 3.98 -16.37
N GLN A 104 6.29 4.27 -16.57
CA GLN A 104 5.78 4.84 -17.80
C GLN A 104 5.33 6.27 -17.51
N LYS A 105 6.15 7.24 -17.95
CA LYS A 105 5.85 8.68 -17.86
C LYS A 105 5.27 9.16 -19.18
N GLU A 106 4.16 9.88 -19.11
CA GLU A 106 3.55 10.54 -20.25
C GLU A 106 3.34 12.01 -19.91
N THR A 107 3.71 12.91 -20.79
CA THR A 107 3.49 14.36 -20.64
C THR A 107 2.61 14.83 -21.78
N SER A 108 1.50 15.46 -21.43
CA SER A 108 0.58 16.10 -22.37
C SER A 108 0.66 17.61 -22.16
N THR A 109 0.96 18.34 -23.24
CA THR A 109 0.99 19.81 -23.23
C THR A 109 -0.30 20.33 -23.86
N TRP A 110 -0.92 21.33 -23.25
CA TRP A 110 -2.08 22.00 -23.79
C TRP A 110 -1.81 23.51 -23.90
N TYR A 111 -2.38 24.12 -24.91
CA TYR A 111 -2.28 25.56 -25.16
C TYR A 111 -3.70 26.15 -25.28
N SER A 112 -3.92 27.29 -24.65
CA SER A 112 -5.10 28.13 -24.83
C SER A 112 -4.68 29.55 -25.22
N GLY A 113 -5.62 30.36 -25.72
CA GLY A 113 -5.34 31.75 -26.08
C GLY A 113 -4.83 32.62 -24.92
N THR A 114 -4.95 32.15 -23.67
CA THR A 114 -4.57 32.88 -22.45
C THR A 114 -3.42 32.21 -21.69
N GLY A 115 -2.90 31.05 -22.15
CA GLY A 115 -1.80 30.34 -21.52
C GLY A 115 -1.73 28.89 -21.92
N GLY A 116 -0.82 28.15 -21.33
CA GLY A 116 -0.64 26.72 -21.52
C GLY A 116 -0.16 26.06 -20.25
N GLY A 117 -0.16 24.73 -20.24
CA GLY A 117 0.35 23.94 -19.12
C GLY A 117 0.70 22.53 -19.56
N GLU A 118 1.34 21.83 -18.68
CA GLU A 118 1.70 20.44 -18.86
C GLU A 118 0.97 19.57 -17.81
N VAL A 119 0.51 18.41 -18.24
CA VAL A 119 -0.02 17.35 -17.37
C VAL A 119 0.91 16.16 -17.52
N MET A 120 1.48 15.73 -16.42
CA MET A 120 2.33 14.55 -16.37
C MET A 120 1.61 13.43 -15.64
N THR A 121 1.59 12.25 -16.24
CA THR A 121 1.18 11.00 -15.59
C THR A 121 2.39 10.07 -15.43
N CYS A 122 2.39 9.27 -14.38
CA CYS A 122 3.40 8.23 -14.20
C CYS A 122 2.76 6.95 -13.67
N LYS A 123 2.91 5.85 -14.40
CA LYS A 123 2.45 4.53 -14.01
C LYS A 123 3.62 3.64 -13.64
N TYR A 124 3.44 2.81 -12.64
CA TYR A 124 4.48 1.93 -12.10
C TYR A 124 4.09 0.47 -12.27
N THR A 125 5.04 -0.33 -12.74
CA THR A 125 4.89 -1.78 -12.86
C THR A 125 5.80 -2.47 -11.86
N ILE A 126 5.25 -3.37 -11.06
CA ILE A 126 5.96 -4.20 -10.10
C ILE A 126 6.13 -5.58 -10.71
N LEU A 127 7.36 -6.09 -10.74
CA LEU A 127 7.67 -7.48 -11.09
C LEU A 127 7.78 -8.31 -9.81
N CYS A 128 7.03 -9.39 -9.74
CA CYS A 128 7.09 -10.37 -8.65
C CYS A 128 6.93 -11.77 -9.20
N ASP A 129 7.92 -12.61 -9.00
CA ASP A 129 7.94 -14.02 -9.42
C ASP A 129 7.50 -14.23 -10.88
N GLY A 130 8.05 -13.42 -11.79
CA GLY A 130 7.77 -13.47 -13.23
C GLY A 130 6.42 -12.89 -13.67
N LYS A 131 5.62 -12.34 -12.74
CA LYS A 131 4.35 -11.68 -13.02
C LYS A 131 4.44 -10.18 -12.84
N LEU A 132 3.75 -9.44 -13.70
CA LEU A 132 3.67 -7.99 -13.65
C LEU A 132 2.38 -7.56 -12.95
N TYR A 133 2.50 -6.58 -12.07
CA TYR A 133 1.40 -5.97 -11.33
C TYR A 133 1.43 -4.45 -11.53
N ASP A 134 0.28 -3.85 -11.79
CA ASP A 134 0.13 -2.40 -11.71
C ASP A 134 0.20 -1.97 -10.24
N ALA A 135 1.06 -0.98 -9.94
CA ALA A 135 1.32 -0.59 -8.55
C ALA A 135 0.11 0.06 -7.88
N LEU A 136 -0.70 0.85 -8.62
CA LEU A 136 -1.91 1.46 -8.09
C LEU A 136 -2.98 0.43 -7.79
N GLN A 137 -3.20 -0.52 -8.72
CA GLN A 137 -4.16 -1.59 -8.51
C GLN A 137 -3.77 -2.46 -7.32
N LEU A 138 -2.49 -2.84 -7.23
CA LEU A 138 -1.96 -3.60 -6.10
C LEU A 138 -2.14 -2.85 -4.78
N ALA A 139 -1.89 -1.54 -4.77
CA ALA A 139 -2.06 -0.69 -3.58
C ALA A 139 -3.52 -0.64 -3.12
N ARG A 140 -4.46 -0.48 -4.05
CA ARG A 140 -5.91 -0.50 -3.75
C ARG A 140 -6.35 -1.83 -3.15
N GLU A 141 -5.92 -2.94 -3.74
CA GLU A 141 -6.23 -4.28 -3.24
C GLU A 141 -5.67 -4.53 -1.85
N CYS A 142 -4.45 -4.06 -1.56
CA CYS A 142 -3.88 -4.15 -0.21
C CYS A 142 -4.72 -3.39 0.84
N ILE A 143 -5.18 -2.17 0.53
CA ILE A 143 -6.03 -1.40 1.45
C ILE A 143 -7.37 -2.09 1.65
N GLN A 144 -8.00 -2.59 0.58
CA GLN A 144 -9.27 -3.32 0.68
C GLN A 144 -9.16 -4.55 1.59
N LEU A 145 -8.08 -5.31 1.47
CA LEU A 145 -7.81 -6.47 2.32
C LEU A 145 -7.62 -6.09 3.79
N TRP A 146 -6.91 -5.00 4.08
CA TRP A 146 -6.77 -4.52 5.44
C TRP A 146 -8.07 -3.97 6.02
N ASP A 147 -8.86 -3.22 5.23
CA ASP A 147 -10.18 -2.75 5.66
C ASP A 147 -11.11 -3.93 5.99
N LEU A 148 -11.10 -5.00 5.17
CA LEU A 148 -11.83 -6.24 5.44
C LEU A 148 -11.40 -6.87 6.77
N TYR A 149 -10.10 -7.09 6.95
CA TYR A 149 -9.57 -7.73 8.16
C TYR A 149 -9.89 -6.94 9.43
N ILE A 150 -9.76 -5.62 9.39
CA ILE A 150 -10.09 -4.73 10.52
C ILE A 150 -11.61 -4.77 10.82
N SER A 151 -12.46 -4.84 9.80
CA SER A 151 -13.89 -5.01 9.96
C SER A 151 -14.25 -6.32 10.65
N GLU A 152 -13.62 -7.42 10.24
CA GLU A 152 -13.80 -8.74 10.87
C GLU A 152 -13.40 -8.72 12.36
N LEU A 153 -12.25 -8.11 12.67
CA LEU A 153 -11.80 -7.95 14.05
C LEU A 153 -12.75 -7.10 14.89
N SER A 154 -13.30 -6.04 14.31
CA SER A 154 -14.26 -5.17 14.99
C SER A 154 -15.59 -5.89 15.30
N ALA A 155 -16.04 -6.73 14.37
CA ALA A 155 -17.25 -7.57 14.58
C ALA A 155 -17.05 -8.61 15.70
N LEU A 156 -15.87 -9.26 15.72
CA LEU A 156 -15.54 -10.22 16.79
C LEU A 156 -15.53 -9.55 18.17
N LYS A 157 -14.95 -8.34 18.27
CA LYS A 157 -14.93 -7.57 19.52
C LYS A 157 -16.33 -7.26 20.03
N LYS A 158 -17.25 -6.85 19.13
CA LYS A 158 -18.63 -6.56 19.51
C LYS A 158 -19.33 -7.79 20.06
N THR A 159 -19.18 -8.94 19.39
CA THR A 159 -19.78 -10.21 19.82
C THR A 159 -19.27 -10.65 21.21
N GLU A 160 -17.99 -10.40 21.52
CA GLU A 160 -17.39 -10.75 22.81
C GLU A 160 -17.94 -9.86 23.94
N ILE A 161 -18.10 -8.56 23.68
CA ILE A 161 -18.70 -7.61 24.64
C ILE A 161 -20.16 -7.97 24.94
N ASP A 162 -20.94 -8.28 23.91
CA ASP A 162 -22.36 -8.64 24.06
C ASP A 162 -22.52 -9.92 24.92
N ARG A 163 -21.70 -10.95 24.70
CA ARG A 163 -21.69 -12.18 25.52
C ARG A 163 -21.33 -11.94 26.98
N VAL A 164 -20.43 -11.03 27.28
CA VAL A 164 -20.02 -10.70 28.65
C VAL A 164 -21.11 -9.89 29.36
N SER A 165 -21.89 -9.10 28.63
CA SER A 165 -23.00 -8.31 29.14
C SER A 165 -24.24 -9.16 29.49
N ASP A 166 -24.51 -10.21 28.71
CA ASP A 166 -25.65 -11.10 28.90
C ASP A 166 -25.45 -12.11 30.07
N ASN A 167 -24.23 -12.25 30.56
CA ASN A 167 -23.87 -13.13 31.67
C ASN A 167 -23.77 -12.43 33.03
N LYS A 168 -24.23 -11.19 33.15
CA LYS A 168 -24.31 -10.41 34.39
C LYS A 168 -25.75 -10.13 34.77
#